data_30a2e04b2de1f6e2e70fe022552f5b61
#
_entry.id   30a2e04b2de1f6e2e70fe022552f5b61
#
_cell.length_a   1.000
_cell.length_b   1.000
_cell.length_c   1.000
_cell.angle_alpha   90.00
_cell.angle_beta   90.00
_cell.angle_gamma   90.00
#
_symmetry.space_group_name_H-M   'P 1'
#
loop_
_entity.id
_entity.type
_entity.pdbx_description
1 polymer ?
#
loop_
_entity_poly.entity_id
_entity_poly.type
_entity_poly.pdbx_seq_one_letter_code
_entity_poly.pdbx_strand_id
1 'polypeptide(L)'
;GRFTQVEGRIEVDPEDITGAVFEGSVAVASINTADSARDDHLRSADFFDAENHPTLTFKSTKVERDGDGCKMTGDMTIRGVTKPVTFDLEFEGTGKDPWGNERIGFSATAKINRKDFGLTWNAALETGGVLVGEQVKIELHLEATKQS
;
A
#
# COMPACT_ATOMS: atom_id res chain seq x y z
N GLY A 1 12.38 0.03 0.79
CA GLY A 1 12.01 -1.35 1.13
C GLY A 1 10.67 -1.75 0.55
N ARG A 2 10.32 -2.98 0.72
CA ARG A 2 9.08 -3.54 0.23
C ARG A 2 8.57 -4.63 1.15
N PHE A 3 7.27 -4.92 1.03
CA PHE A 3 6.67 -6.11 1.63
C PHE A 3 6.62 -7.21 0.57
N THR A 4 6.99 -8.42 0.95
CA THR A 4 7.08 -9.55 0.02
C THR A 4 5.85 -10.47 0.07
N GLN A 5 4.99 -10.34 1.07
CA GLN A 5 3.75 -11.10 1.18
C GLN A 5 2.55 -10.16 1.18
N VAL A 6 1.91 -10.08 0.03
CA VAL A 6 0.76 -9.20 -0.21
C VAL A 6 -0.37 -10.04 -0.81
N GLU A 7 -1.57 -9.89 -0.27
CA GLU A 7 -2.78 -10.48 -0.82
C GLU A 7 -3.76 -9.38 -1.17
N GLY A 8 -4.51 -9.56 -2.24
CA GLY A 8 -5.45 -8.55 -2.66
C GLY A 8 -6.57 -9.09 -3.52
N ARG A 9 -7.64 -8.31 -3.59
CA ARG A 9 -8.81 -8.58 -4.41
C ARG A 9 -9.21 -7.29 -5.10
N ILE A 10 -9.50 -7.38 -6.39
CA ILE A 10 -9.97 -6.27 -7.20
C ILE A 10 -11.26 -6.71 -7.90
N GLU A 11 -12.32 -5.93 -7.72
CA GLU A 11 -13.54 -6.06 -8.50
C GLU A 11 -13.65 -4.81 -9.35
N VAL A 12 -13.56 -4.97 -10.66
CA VAL A 12 -13.58 -3.84 -11.58
C VAL A 12 -14.25 -4.24 -12.89
N ASP A 13 -15.08 -3.33 -13.41
CA ASP A 13 -15.52 -3.36 -14.80
C ASP A 13 -14.55 -2.50 -15.59
N PRO A 14 -13.82 -3.05 -16.58
CA PRO A 14 -12.88 -2.27 -17.37
C PRO A 14 -13.52 -1.08 -18.11
N GLU A 15 -14.84 -1.10 -18.32
CA GLU A 15 -15.58 0.00 -18.94
C GLU A 15 -15.97 1.09 -17.94
N ASP A 16 -15.98 0.79 -16.64
CA ASP A 16 -16.31 1.73 -15.59
C ASP A 16 -15.42 1.54 -14.36
N ILE A 17 -14.25 2.16 -14.39
CA ILE A 17 -13.27 2.08 -13.30
C ILE A 17 -13.79 2.72 -12.00
N THR A 18 -14.76 3.63 -12.07
CA THR A 18 -15.27 4.31 -10.88
C THR A 18 -16.09 3.41 -9.97
N GLY A 19 -16.56 2.28 -10.48
CA GLY A 19 -17.22 1.25 -9.68
C GLY A 19 -16.27 0.21 -9.10
N ALA A 20 -14.96 0.38 -9.26
CA ALA A 20 -13.97 -0.59 -8.81
C ALA A 20 -13.89 -0.65 -7.28
N VAL A 21 -13.65 -1.87 -6.77
CA VAL A 21 -13.38 -2.11 -5.36
C VAL A 21 -12.03 -2.79 -5.22
N PHE A 22 -11.18 -2.22 -4.39
CA PHE A 22 -9.84 -2.75 -4.10
C PHE A 22 -9.76 -3.09 -2.62
N GLU A 23 -9.37 -4.31 -2.32
CA GLU A 23 -9.06 -4.75 -0.96
C GLU A 23 -7.70 -5.40 -0.95
N GLY A 24 -6.88 -5.09 0.04
CA GLY A 24 -5.57 -5.69 0.17
C GLY A 24 -5.13 -5.84 1.59
N SER A 25 -4.28 -6.82 1.82
CA SER A 25 -3.59 -7.02 3.08
C SER A 25 -2.12 -7.35 2.83
N VAL A 26 -1.29 -6.92 3.76
CA VAL A 26 0.15 -7.10 3.71
C VAL A 26 0.59 -7.75 5.01
N ALA A 27 1.38 -8.82 4.92
CA ALA A 27 2.02 -9.38 6.10
C ALA A 27 3.15 -8.44 6.54
N VAL A 28 3.00 -7.81 7.69
CA VAL A 28 3.95 -6.83 8.20
C VAL A 28 5.35 -7.45 8.38
N ALA A 29 5.41 -8.70 8.83
CA ALA A 29 6.67 -9.42 9.00
C ALA A 29 7.43 -9.64 7.69
N SER A 30 6.78 -9.47 6.54
CA SER A 30 7.40 -9.66 5.22
C SER A 30 8.19 -8.45 4.74
N ILE A 31 8.33 -7.41 5.55
CA ILE A 31 9.11 -6.23 5.18
C ILE A 31 10.56 -6.60 4.88
N ASN A 32 11.09 -6.06 3.80
CA ASN A 32 12.46 -6.29 3.37
C ASN A 32 13.07 -4.97 2.88
N THR A 33 14.05 -4.48 3.62
CA THR A 33 14.81 -3.26 3.29
C THR A 33 16.26 -3.57 2.92
N ALA A 34 16.59 -4.86 2.73
CA ALA A 34 17.95 -5.36 2.49
C ALA A 34 18.92 -5.14 3.65
N ASP A 35 18.41 -4.97 4.86
CA ASP A 35 19.16 -4.82 6.10
C ASP A 35 18.38 -5.53 7.22
N SER A 36 18.87 -6.68 7.65
CA SER A 36 18.16 -7.52 8.61
C SER A 36 17.96 -6.86 9.98
N ALA A 37 18.91 -6.07 10.43
CA ALA A 37 18.80 -5.35 11.70
C ALA A 37 17.72 -4.25 11.62
N ARG A 38 17.66 -3.55 10.51
CA ARG A 38 16.62 -2.55 10.27
C ARG A 38 15.26 -3.22 10.13
N ASP A 39 15.15 -4.34 9.42
CA ASP A 39 13.90 -5.07 9.26
C ASP A 39 13.38 -5.55 10.61
N ASP A 40 14.23 -6.06 11.49
CA ASP A 40 13.82 -6.47 12.84
C ASP A 40 13.32 -5.27 13.65
N HIS A 41 13.97 -4.13 13.54
CA HIS A 41 13.54 -2.90 14.22
C HIS A 41 12.18 -2.41 13.69
N LEU A 42 11.96 -2.47 12.39
CA LEU A 42 10.67 -2.11 11.78
C LEU A 42 9.53 -3.03 12.23
N ARG A 43 9.81 -4.31 12.50
CA ARG A 43 8.81 -5.24 13.03
C ARG A 43 8.52 -5.04 14.50
N SER A 44 9.38 -4.30 15.21
CA SER A 44 9.26 -4.09 16.65
C SER A 44 8.15 -3.11 17.02
N ALA A 45 7.88 -3.01 18.33
CA ALA A 45 6.90 -2.07 18.87
C ALA A 45 7.24 -0.60 18.62
N ASP A 46 8.49 -0.28 18.26
CA ASP A 46 8.88 1.08 17.87
C ASP A 46 8.26 1.52 16.55
N PHE A 47 7.89 0.57 15.68
CA PHE A 47 7.31 0.85 14.37
C PHE A 47 6.01 0.07 14.16
N PHE A 48 6.04 -0.99 13.36
CA PHE A 48 4.81 -1.71 12.96
C PHE A 48 4.23 -2.60 14.03
N ASP A 49 5.02 -3.03 15.00
CA ASP A 49 4.58 -3.95 16.05
C ASP A 49 3.92 -5.21 15.46
N ALA A 50 4.69 -5.95 14.68
CA ALA A 50 4.21 -7.10 13.91
C ALA A 50 3.61 -8.21 14.80
N GLU A 51 4.06 -8.34 16.03
CA GLU A 51 3.54 -9.33 16.97
C GLU A 51 2.07 -9.09 17.32
N ASN A 52 1.69 -7.83 17.56
CA ASN A 52 0.33 -7.45 17.92
C ASN A 52 -0.51 -7.02 16.71
N HIS A 53 0.15 -6.61 15.63
CA HIS A 53 -0.48 -6.12 14.41
C HIS A 53 0.17 -6.82 13.19
N PRO A 54 -0.16 -8.11 12.94
CA PRO A 54 0.53 -8.89 11.91
C PRO A 54 0.21 -8.48 10.49
N THR A 55 -0.89 -7.74 10.28
CA THR A 55 -1.30 -7.31 8.94
C THR A 55 -1.54 -5.80 8.87
N LEU A 56 -1.22 -5.25 7.70
CA LEU A 56 -1.62 -3.92 7.28
C LEU A 56 -2.70 -4.12 6.22
N THR A 57 -3.80 -3.39 6.32
CA THR A 57 -4.94 -3.57 5.41
C THR A 57 -5.34 -2.28 4.74
N PHE A 58 -5.89 -2.41 3.54
CA PHE A 58 -6.48 -1.30 2.80
C PHE A 58 -7.78 -1.78 2.13
N LYS A 59 -8.82 -0.95 2.24
CA LYS A 59 -10.08 -1.18 1.55
C LYS A 59 -10.55 0.12 0.93
N SER A 60 -10.73 0.13 -0.38
CA SER A 60 -11.20 1.33 -1.07
C SER A 60 -12.65 1.65 -0.69
N THR A 61 -12.95 2.94 -0.58
CA THR A 61 -14.28 3.44 -0.35
C THR A 61 -14.82 4.20 -1.56
N LYS A 62 -13.92 4.67 -2.44
CA LYS A 62 -14.29 5.52 -3.55
C LYS A 62 -13.19 5.53 -4.60
N VAL A 63 -13.58 5.45 -5.86
CA VAL A 63 -12.69 5.65 -7.00
C VAL A 63 -13.29 6.73 -7.87
N GLU A 64 -12.54 7.78 -8.17
CA GLU A 64 -12.96 8.91 -8.98
C GLU A 64 -12.02 9.13 -10.15
N ARG A 65 -12.56 9.59 -11.27
CA ARG A 65 -11.74 10.05 -12.39
C ARG A 65 -11.14 11.43 -12.07
N ASP A 66 -9.87 11.61 -12.40
CA ASP A 66 -9.13 12.86 -12.22
C ASP A 66 -8.23 13.06 -13.43
N GLY A 67 -8.70 13.85 -14.40
CA GLY A 67 -7.99 14.01 -15.67
C GLY A 67 -7.85 12.69 -16.41
N ASP A 68 -6.63 12.33 -16.78
CA ASP A 68 -6.32 11.07 -17.49
C ASP A 68 -6.16 9.88 -16.54
N GLY A 69 -6.13 10.12 -15.23
CA GLY A 69 -6.00 9.09 -14.21
C GLY A 69 -7.22 8.99 -13.32
N CYS A 70 -7.03 8.33 -12.19
CA CYS A 70 -8.08 8.17 -11.17
C CYS A 70 -7.49 8.43 -9.79
N LYS A 71 -8.36 8.78 -8.85
CA LYS A 71 -8.02 8.83 -7.43
C LYS A 71 -8.80 7.75 -6.70
N MET A 72 -8.10 6.95 -5.92
CA MET A 72 -8.68 5.89 -5.09
C MET A 72 -8.50 6.26 -3.64
N THR A 73 -9.61 6.47 -2.95
CA THR A 73 -9.62 6.72 -1.52
C THR A 73 -10.09 5.48 -0.79
N GLY A 74 -9.47 5.17 0.32
CA GLY A 74 -9.88 4.04 1.13
C GLY A 74 -9.35 4.12 2.55
N ASP A 75 -9.78 3.17 3.36
CA ASP A 75 -9.35 3.07 4.75
C ASP A 75 -8.12 2.19 4.83
N MET A 76 -7.03 2.78 5.30
CA MET A 76 -5.77 2.08 5.55
C MET A 76 -5.61 1.89 7.05
N THR A 77 -5.34 0.64 7.44
CA THR A 77 -5.08 0.30 8.84
C THR A 77 -3.64 -0.12 9.00
N ILE A 78 -2.90 0.64 9.78
CA ILE A 78 -1.51 0.35 10.14
C ILE A 78 -1.43 0.39 11.66
N ARG A 79 -0.88 -0.67 12.25
CA ARG A 79 -0.69 -0.75 13.71
C ARG A 79 -1.99 -0.48 14.50
N GLY A 80 -3.11 -1.01 13.98
CA GLY A 80 -4.41 -0.85 14.61
C GLY A 80 -5.07 0.52 14.45
N VAL A 81 -4.42 1.46 13.74
CA VAL A 81 -4.97 2.80 13.49
C VAL A 81 -5.47 2.87 12.05
N THR A 82 -6.73 3.24 11.88
CA THR A 82 -7.37 3.37 10.58
C THR A 82 -7.52 4.83 10.19
N LYS A 83 -7.01 5.19 9.02
CA LYS A 83 -7.10 6.53 8.45
C LYS A 83 -7.42 6.47 6.96
N PRO A 84 -8.14 7.45 6.42
CA PRO A 84 -8.34 7.52 4.97
C PRO A 84 -7.04 7.90 4.27
N VAL A 85 -6.74 7.20 3.18
CA VAL A 85 -5.59 7.45 2.33
C VAL A 85 -6.06 7.50 0.89
N THR A 86 -5.57 8.47 0.13
CA THR A 86 -5.88 8.63 -1.28
C THR A 86 -4.66 8.27 -2.12
N PHE A 87 -4.86 7.33 -3.03
CA PHE A 87 -3.85 6.94 -4.02
C PHE A 87 -4.15 7.60 -5.36
N ASP A 88 -3.11 8.04 -6.05
CA ASP A 88 -3.19 8.32 -7.48
C ASP A 88 -3.10 6.97 -8.19
N LEU A 89 -4.18 6.62 -8.88
CA LEU A 89 -4.33 5.34 -9.55
C LEU A 89 -4.18 5.54 -11.06
N GLU A 90 -3.30 4.76 -11.66
CA GLU A 90 -3.05 4.78 -13.09
C GLU A 90 -3.36 3.41 -13.68
N PHE A 91 -4.18 3.40 -14.73
CA PHE A 91 -4.51 2.20 -15.47
C PHE A 91 -3.41 1.93 -16.51
N GLU A 92 -2.76 0.78 -16.39
CA GLU A 92 -1.62 0.41 -17.24
C GLU A 92 -2.04 -0.32 -18.51
N GLY A 93 -3.30 -0.67 -18.65
CA GLY A 93 -3.85 -1.33 -19.82
C GLY A 93 -4.26 -2.77 -19.58
N THR A 94 -4.75 -3.39 -20.66
CA THR A 94 -5.13 -4.80 -20.68
C THR A 94 -4.22 -5.58 -21.61
N GLY A 95 -4.07 -6.86 -21.34
CA GLY A 95 -3.30 -7.78 -22.18
C GLY A 95 -3.68 -9.20 -21.89
N LYS A 96 -3.14 -10.13 -22.69
CA LYS A 96 -3.30 -11.56 -22.45
C LYS A 96 -1.97 -12.14 -21.97
N ASP A 97 -2.05 -13.02 -20.98
CA ASP A 97 -0.89 -13.75 -20.53
C ASP A 97 -0.58 -14.93 -21.50
N PRO A 98 0.54 -15.65 -21.29
CA PRO A 98 0.90 -16.78 -22.15
C PRO A 98 -0.12 -17.93 -22.14
N TRP A 99 -1.02 -17.95 -21.16
CA TRP A 99 -2.05 -18.98 -21.04
C TRP A 99 -3.42 -18.52 -21.54
N GLY A 100 -3.51 -17.33 -22.18
CA GLY A 100 -4.72 -16.81 -22.78
C GLY A 100 -5.67 -16.09 -21.82
N ASN A 101 -5.28 -15.88 -20.57
CA ASN A 101 -6.08 -15.12 -19.60
C ASN A 101 -5.95 -13.62 -19.87
N GLU A 102 -7.08 -12.91 -19.80
CA GLU A 102 -7.05 -11.46 -19.86
C GLU A 102 -6.57 -10.88 -18.53
N ARG A 103 -5.62 -9.97 -18.60
CA ARG A 103 -5.07 -9.28 -17.44
C ARG A 103 -5.27 -7.78 -17.56
N ILE A 104 -5.42 -7.14 -16.40
CA ILE A 104 -5.53 -5.69 -16.27
C ILE A 104 -4.49 -5.24 -15.24
N GLY A 105 -3.72 -4.23 -15.58
CA GLY A 105 -2.67 -3.70 -14.72
C GLY A 105 -2.97 -2.30 -14.22
N PHE A 106 -2.58 -2.04 -12.97
CA PHE A 106 -2.69 -0.74 -12.33
C PHE A 106 -1.41 -0.40 -11.60
N SER A 107 -1.09 0.89 -11.52
CA SER A 107 -0.14 1.40 -10.55
C SER A 107 -0.82 2.42 -9.65
N ALA A 108 -0.41 2.48 -8.42
CA ALA A 108 -0.97 3.41 -7.44
C ALA A 108 0.14 3.98 -6.58
N THR A 109 0.05 5.28 -6.30
CA THR A 109 1.02 5.97 -5.45
C THR A 109 0.29 6.81 -4.41
N ALA A 110 0.85 6.87 -3.21
CA ALA A 110 0.36 7.72 -2.14
C ALA A 110 1.51 8.19 -1.27
N LYS A 111 1.26 9.28 -0.57
CA LYS A 111 2.15 9.78 0.48
C LYS A 111 1.38 9.85 1.77
N ILE A 112 1.94 9.31 2.84
CA ILE A 112 1.35 9.35 4.17
C ILE A 112 2.36 9.92 5.16
N ASN A 113 1.84 10.43 6.27
CA ASN A 113 2.65 10.77 7.43
C ASN A 113 2.55 9.61 8.42
N ARG A 114 3.69 8.96 8.70
CA ARG A 114 3.72 7.78 9.58
C ARG A 114 3.21 8.07 10.99
N LYS A 115 3.32 9.29 11.44
CA LYS A 115 2.81 9.70 12.76
C LYS A 115 1.30 9.63 12.88
N ASP A 116 0.58 9.79 11.77
CA ASP A 116 -0.88 9.65 11.74
C ASP A 116 -1.34 8.24 12.12
N PHE A 117 -0.46 7.26 11.96
CA PHE A 117 -0.71 5.86 12.30
C PHE A 117 -0.01 5.43 13.59
N GLY A 118 0.50 6.38 14.37
CA GLY A 118 1.15 6.07 15.64
C GLY A 118 2.60 5.59 15.53
N LEU A 119 3.21 5.63 14.34
CA LEU A 119 4.60 5.27 14.13
C LEU A 119 5.48 6.50 14.39
N THR A 120 5.74 6.79 15.65
CA THR A 120 6.34 8.06 16.09
C THR A 120 7.81 7.96 16.49
N TRP A 121 8.35 6.73 16.55
CA TRP A 121 9.74 6.53 16.95
C TRP A 121 10.70 7.35 16.10
N ASN A 122 11.68 7.97 16.73
CA ASN A 122 12.76 8.68 16.05
C ASN A 122 13.96 8.81 16.97
N ALA A 123 15.09 9.24 16.41
CA ALA A 123 16.29 9.55 17.14
C ALA A 123 16.90 10.83 16.59
N ALA A 124 17.35 11.70 17.49
CA ALA A 124 18.05 12.91 17.11
C ALA A 124 19.47 12.56 16.62
N LEU A 125 19.92 13.23 15.57
CA LEU A 125 21.28 13.10 15.05
C LEU A 125 22.19 14.13 15.71
N GLU A 126 23.47 13.79 15.95
CA GLU A 126 24.46 14.70 16.51
C GLU A 126 24.71 15.92 15.60
N THR A 127 24.51 15.74 14.29
CA THR A 127 24.68 16.79 13.28
C THR A 127 23.44 17.70 13.15
N GLY A 128 22.40 17.47 13.96
CA GLY A 128 21.09 18.11 13.84
C GLY A 128 20.15 17.31 12.95
N GLY A 129 18.84 17.52 13.12
CA GLY A 129 17.82 16.77 12.41
C GLY A 129 17.49 15.45 13.08
N VAL A 130 16.78 14.58 12.34
CA VAL A 130 16.26 13.31 12.84
C VAL A 130 16.66 12.15 11.93
N LEU A 131 16.73 10.95 12.52
CA LEU A 131 17.14 9.75 11.81
C LEU A 131 16.09 9.26 10.82
N VAL A 132 14.79 9.37 11.15
CA VAL A 132 13.69 8.82 10.35
C VAL A 132 12.76 9.94 9.91
N GLY A 133 12.54 10.05 8.61
CA GLY A 133 11.58 10.99 8.04
C GLY A 133 10.15 10.67 8.42
N GLU A 134 9.29 11.67 8.41
CA GLU A 134 7.88 11.52 8.76
C GLU A 134 7.02 11.08 7.57
N GLN A 135 7.39 11.48 6.35
CA GLN A 135 6.65 11.15 5.15
C GLN A 135 7.09 9.81 4.58
N VAL A 136 6.10 8.99 4.24
CA VAL A 136 6.31 7.70 3.58
C VAL A 136 5.62 7.73 2.24
N LYS A 137 6.37 7.41 1.18
CA LYS A 137 5.81 7.23 -0.17
C LYS A 137 5.49 5.76 -0.37
N ILE A 138 4.28 5.48 -0.81
CA ILE A 138 3.81 4.13 -1.09
C ILE A 138 3.63 3.98 -2.59
N GLU A 139 4.18 2.92 -3.15
CA GLU A 139 3.96 2.54 -4.55
C GLU A 139 3.41 1.12 -4.59
N LEU A 140 2.37 0.93 -5.40
CA LEU A 140 1.74 -0.37 -5.62
C LEU A 140 1.70 -0.65 -7.12
N HIS A 141 2.03 -1.88 -7.49
CA HIS A 141 1.83 -2.40 -8.83
C HIS A 141 0.88 -3.57 -8.71
N LEU A 142 -0.27 -3.46 -9.35
CA LEU A 142 -1.36 -4.41 -9.23
C LEU A 142 -1.66 -5.01 -10.59
N GLU A 143 -1.88 -6.31 -10.61
CA GLU A 143 -2.28 -7.03 -11.81
C GLU A 143 -3.41 -7.98 -11.44
N ALA A 144 -4.51 -7.91 -12.19
CA ALA A 144 -5.65 -8.77 -11.98
C ALA A 144 -5.95 -9.60 -13.22
N THR A 145 -6.39 -10.83 -13.00
CA THR A 145 -6.83 -11.74 -14.06
C THR A 145 -8.35 -11.71 -14.11
N LYS A 146 -8.90 -11.69 -15.33
CA LYS A 146 -10.34 -11.71 -15.51
C LYS A 146 -10.93 -13.01 -14.98
N GLN A 147 -11.94 -12.88 -14.15
CA GLN A 147 -12.77 -13.99 -13.70
C GLN A 147 -13.97 -14.11 -14.63
N SER A 148 -14.21 -15.30 -15.12
CA SER A 148 -15.34 -15.57 -15.99
C SER A 148 -16.60 -15.92 -15.19
#